data_8abe4eeba7863d54567a3b8afd565353
#
_entry.id   8abe4eeba7863d54567a3b8afd565353
#
_cell.length_a   1.000
_cell.length_b   1.000
_cell.length_c   1.000
_cell.angle_alpha   90.00
_cell.angle_beta   90.00
_cell.angle_gamma   90.00
#
_symmetry.space_group_name_H-M   'P 1'
#
loop_
_entity.id
_entity.type
_entity.pdbx_description
1 polymer ?
#
loop_
_entity_poly.entity_id
_entity_poly.type
_entity_poly.pdbx_seq_one_letter_code
_entity_poly.pdbx_strand_id
1 'polypeptide(L)'
;MALALLSAALSAPPVAVPLLLPDPQNKNKLLLQPEGLKRLSDVQGPVTVVSAIGQYRSGKSFLLNQLMELPCDAGFQVGHQRETQTKGVWVHVRDTSWSSPNVTTVFLDTEGFEGTGKAAVYDDRIFAFSALIASVLVYNLVETIREADI
;
A
#
# COMPACT_ATOMS: atom_id res chain seq x y z
N MET A 1 -32.46 36.65 -1.83
CA MET A 1 -31.30 36.01 -1.20
C MET A 1 -31.43 34.51 -1.36
N ALA A 2 -30.75 33.95 -2.36
CA ALA A 2 -30.76 32.52 -2.63
C ALA A 2 -29.58 31.89 -1.91
N LEU A 3 -29.85 31.00 -0.94
CA LEU A 3 -28.87 30.19 -0.26
C LEU A 3 -28.41 29.13 -1.26
N ALA A 4 -27.23 29.32 -1.84
CA ALA A 4 -26.56 28.26 -2.57
C ALA A 4 -26.05 27.24 -1.56
N LEU A 5 -26.81 26.15 -1.40
CA LEU A 5 -26.36 24.94 -0.73
C LEU A 5 -25.25 24.34 -1.60
N LEU A 6 -24.00 24.57 -1.22
CA LEU A 6 -22.86 23.86 -1.75
C LEU A 6 -22.95 22.42 -1.25
N SER A 7 -23.58 21.57 -2.07
CA SER A 7 -23.50 20.12 -1.91
C SER A 7 -22.05 19.71 -2.19
N ALA A 8 -21.24 19.67 -1.15
CA ALA A 8 -20.02 18.90 -1.20
C ALA A 8 -20.44 17.44 -1.40
N ALA A 9 -20.37 16.95 -2.61
CA ALA A 9 -20.48 15.53 -2.88
C ALA A 9 -19.44 14.84 -1.98
N LEU A 10 -19.91 14.13 -0.95
CA LEU A 10 -19.07 13.19 -0.23
C LEU A 10 -18.65 12.13 -1.27
N SER A 11 -17.51 12.35 -1.89
CA SER A 11 -16.89 11.30 -2.67
C SER A 11 -16.56 10.16 -1.69
N ALA A 12 -16.95 8.94 -2.05
CA ALA A 12 -16.55 7.76 -1.29
C ALA A 12 -15.03 7.84 -1.02
N PRO A 13 -14.57 7.45 0.17
CA PRO A 13 -13.15 7.50 0.49
C PRO A 13 -12.38 6.74 -0.60
N PRO A 14 -11.24 7.27 -1.05
CA PRO A 14 -10.47 6.62 -2.09
C PRO A 14 -10.09 5.21 -1.64
N VAL A 15 -10.40 4.22 -2.46
CA VAL A 15 -10.07 2.81 -2.20
C VAL A 15 -8.66 2.55 -2.71
N ALA A 16 -7.91 1.71 -2.00
CA ALA A 16 -6.62 1.23 -2.48
C ALA A 16 -6.81 0.39 -3.75
N VAL A 17 -5.90 0.55 -4.71
CA VAL A 17 -5.92 -0.17 -5.99
C VAL A 17 -4.62 -0.94 -6.22
N PRO A 18 -4.63 -2.03 -7.01
CA PRO A 18 -3.40 -2.78 -7.27
C PRO A 18 -2.43 -1.95 -8.12
N LEU A 19 -1.16 -1.93 -7.72
CA LEU A 19 -0.06 -1.34 -8.49
C LEU A 19 0.78 -2.41 -9.18
N LEU A 20 1.12 -3.48 -8.46
CA LEU A 20 1.84 -4.64 -8.98
C LEU A 20 1.10 -5.91 -8.56
N LEU A 21 0.83 -6.80 -9.50
CA LEU A 21 0.27 -8.12 -9.22
C LEU A 21 1.19 -9.23 -9.74
N PRO A 22 1.15 -10.44 -9.14
CA PRO A 22 1.88 -11.57 -9.68
C PRO A 22 1.37 -11.92 -11.09
N ASP A 23 2.31 -12.23 -11.99
CA ASP A 23 2.00 -12.71 -13.33
C ASP A 23 1.30 -14.08 -13.25
N PRO A 24 0.10 -14.26 -13.82
CA PRO A 24 -0.60 -15.54 -13.80
C PRO A 24 0.18 -16.68 -14.46
N GLN A 25 1.03 -16.38 -15.44
CA GLN A 25 1.84 -17.36 -16.17
C GLN A 25 3.18 -17.63 -15.49
N ASN A 26 3.70 -16.67 -14.75
CA ASN A 26 4.97 -16.80 -14.03
C ASN A 26 4.90 -16.07 -12.70
N LYS A 27 4.49 -16.78 -11.65
CA LYS A 27 4.29 -16.23 -10.30
C LYS A 27 5.53 -15.56 -9.69
N ASN A 28 6.72 -15.76 -10.26
CA ASN A 28 7.93 -15.07 -9.85
C ASN A 28 8.06 -13.66 -10.44
N LYS A 29 7.19 -13.29 -11.39
CA LYS A 29 7.16 -11.96 -12.01
C LYS A 29 6.04 -11.12 -11.42
N LEU A 30 6.25 -9.81 -11.43
CA LEU A 30 5.26 -8.80 -11.09
C LEU A 30 4.88 -8.03 -12.35
N LEU A 31 3.59 -7.81 -12.54
CA LEU A 31 3.02 -7.04 -13.64
C LEU A 31 2.45 -5.73 -13.11
N LEU A 32 2.86 -4.64 -13.74
CA LEU A 32 2.34 -3.32 -13.44
C LEU A 32 0.87 -3.24 -13.87
N GLN A 33 0.03 -2.73 -12.95
CA GLN A 33 -1.40 -2.60 -13.18
C GLN A 33 -1.76 -1.20 -13.67
N PRO A 34 -2.55 -1.07 -14.76
CA PRO A 34 -2.92 0.23 -15.32
C PRO A 34 -3.64 1.15 -14.34
N GLU A 35 -4.46 0.59 -13.45
CA GLU A 35 -5.22 1.35 -12.45
C GLU A 35 -4.29 2.03 -11.44
N GLY A 36 -3.34 1.30 -10.87
CA GLY A 36 -2.35 1.85 -9.94
C GLY A 36 -1.44 2.87 -10.61
N LEU A 37 -1.00 2.59 -11.86
CA LEU A 37 -0.21 3.54 -12.63
C LEU A 37 -0.98 4.84 -12.90
N LYS A 38 -2.26 4.73 -13.27
CA LYS A 38 -3.10 5.90 -13.46
C LYS A 38 -3.22 6.73 -12.18
N ARG A 39 -3.46 6.09 -11.04
CA ARG A 39 -3.52 6.78 -9.73
C ARG A 39 -2.25 7.58 -9.44
N LEU A 40 -1.08 7.03 -9.75
CA LEU A 40 0.19 7.71 -9.56
C LEU A 40 0.41 8.84 -10.57
N SER A 41 0.02 8.65 -11.83
CA SER A 41 0.17 9.66 -12.88
C SER A 41 -0.72 10.89 -12.68
N ASP A 42 -1.83 10.73 -11.97
CA ASP A 42 -2.76 11.83 -11.66
C ASP A 42 -2.24 12.72 -10.50
N VAL A 43 -1.20 12.27 -9.78
CA VAL A 43 -0.61 13.05 -8.67
C VAL A 43 0.22 14.20 -9.22
N GLN A 44 -0.04 15.39 -8.70
CA GLN A 44 0.71 16.60 -9.05
C GLN A 44 1.57 17.08 -7.87
N GLY A 45 2.75 17.62 -8.18
CA GLY A 45 3.66 18.18 -7.18
C GLY A 45 4.55 17.14 -6.47
N PRO A 46 5.15 17.53 -5.34
CA PRO A 46 6.02 16.64 -4.57
C PRO A 46 5.28 15.46 -3.95
N VAL A 47 5.95 14.31 -3.92
CA VAL A 47 5.39 13.06 -3.40
C VAL A 47 6.28 12.51 -2.29
N THR A 48 5.65 12.05 -1.20
CA THR A 48 6.27 11.20 -0.20
C THR A 48 5.68 9.79 -0.32
N VAL A 49 6.53 8.78 -0.41
CA VAL A 49 6.10 7.38 -0.50
C VAL A 49 6.37 6.68 0.82
N VAL A 50 5.32 6.16 1.44
CA VAL A 50 5.37 5.31 2.64
C VAL A 50 5.06 3.89 2.25
N SER A 51 6.02 2.98 2.37
CA SER A 51 5.83 1.56 2.04
C SER A 51 5.93 0.69 3.28
N ALA A 52 4.96 -0.20 3.50
CA ALA A 52 5.01 -1.20 4.56
C ALA A 52 5.42 -2.57 3.99
N ILE A 53 6.47 -3.13 4.57
CA ILE A 53 6.98 -4.48 4.26
C ILE A 53 7.02 -5.32 5.54
N GLY A 54 7.18 -6.62 5.39
CA GLY A 54 7.33 -7.55 6.53
C GLY A 54 6.59 -8.86 6.31
N GLN A 55 6.63 -9.71 7.30
CA GLN A 55 6.09 -11.06 7.25
C GLN A 55 4.59 -11.10 6.94
N TYR A 56 4.16 -12.23 6.41
CA TYR A 56 2.75 -12.53 6.25
C TYR A 56 2.00 -12.41 7.57
N ARG A 57 0.81 -11.78 7.56
CA ARG A 57 -0.05 -11.53 8.75
C ARG A 57 0.58 -10.66 9.85
N SER A 58 1.58 -9.89 9.56
CA SER A 58 2.15 -8.93 10.54
C SER A 58 1.24 -7.71 10.79
N GLY A 59 0.15 -7.54 10.05
CA GLY A 59 -0.77 -6.40 10.22
C GLY A 59 -0.39 -5.14 9.42
N LYS A 60 0.38 -5.26 8.33
CA LYS A 60 0.81 -4.12 7.49
C LYS A 60 -0.36 -3.26 6.99
N SER A 61 -1.35 -3.89 6.35
CA SER A 61 -2.55 -3.21 5.84
C SER A 61 -3.31 -2.49 6.96
N PHE A 62 -3.44 -3.13 8.12
CA PHE A 62 -4.06 -2.51 9.29
C PHE A 62 -3.26 -1.30 9.79
N LEU A 63 -1.94 -1.44 9.92
CA LEU A 63 -1.04 -0.35 10.34
C LEU A 63 -1.15 0.85 9.39
N LEU A 64 -1.09 0.61 8.07
CA LEU A 64 -1.23 1.68 7.08
C LEU A 64 -2.60 2.38 7.16
N ASN A 65 -3.70 1.62 7.32
CA ASN A 65 -5.02 2.21 7.50
C ASN A 65 -5.08 3.08 8.76
N GLN A 66 -4.48 2.65 9.87
CA GLN A 66 -4.37 3.44 11.09
C GLN A 66 -3.55 4.73 10.89
N LEU A 67 -2.42 4.64 10.20
CA LEU A 67 -1.60 5.81 9.86
C LEU A 67 -2.35 6.81 8.98
N MET A 68 -3.22 6.32 8.11
CA MET A 68 -4.08 7.15 7.28
C MET A 68 -5.34 7.66 8.00
N GLU A 69 -5.58 7.24 9.24
CA GLU A 69 -6.81 7.56 10.01
C GLU A 69 -8.09 7.21 9.23
N LEU A 70 -8.06 6.11 8.49
CA LEU A 70 -9.18 5.64 7.71
C LEU A 70 -10.08 4.72 8.54
N PRO A 71 -11.40 4.73 8.32
CA PRO A 71 -12.30 3.75 8.88
C PRO A 71 -11.96 2.33 8.38
N CYS A 72 -12.40 1.30 9.12
CA CYS A 72 -12.00 -0.10 8.87
C CYS A 72 -12.43 -0.65 7.50
N ASP A 73 -13.40 -0.02 6.86
CA ASP A 73 -13.95 -0.39 5.55
C ASP A 73 -13.36 0.44 4.38
N ALA A 74 -12.43 1.34 4.68
CA ALA A 74 -11.74 2.18 3.71
C ALA A 74 -10.23 1.88 3.67
N GLY A 75 -9.56 2.21 2.57
CA GLY A 75 -8.12 2.01 2.39
C GLY A 75 -7.76 0.61 1.93
N PHE A 76 -6.76 0.01 2.55
CA PHE A 76 -6.29 -1.34 2.22
C PHE A 76 -7.19 -2.41 2.86
N GLN A 77 -7.47 -3.48 2.12
CA GLN A 77 -8.27 -4.58 2.66
C GLN A 77 -7.52 -5.32 3.78
N VAL A 78 -8.18 -5.47 4.92
CA VAL A 78 -7.65 -6.21 6.07
C VAL A 78 -8.34 -7.57 6.13
N GLY A 79 -7.55 -8.65 6.00
CA GLY A 79 -8.08 -10.01 6.04
C GLY A 79 -8.25 -10.54 7.45
N HIS A 80 -9.43 -11.04 7.78
CA HIS A 80 -9.71 -11.77 9.02
C HIS A 80 -9.63 -13.30 8.85
N GLN A 81 -9.50 -13.80 7.62
CA GLN A 81 -9.43 -15.22 7.28
C GLN A 81 -8.00 -15.70 7.02
N ARG A 82 -7.84 -17.02 6.82
CA ARG A 82 -6.53 -17.66 6.62
C ARG A 82 -5.87 -17.35 5.27
N GLU A 83 -6.61 -16.77 4.32
CA GLU A 83 -6.07 -16.45 2.98
C GLU A 83 -5.40 -15.08 2.93
N THR A 84 -4.39 -14.96 2.09
CA THR A 84 -3.69 -13.70 1.80
C THR A 84 -4.64 -12.74 1.10
N GLN A 85 -4.98 -11.63 1.72
CA GLN A 85 -5.82 -10.60 1.10
C GLN A 85 -5.01 -9.73 0.13
N THR A 86 -3.84 -9.27 0.57
CA THR A 86 -2.94 -8.48 -0.27
C THR A 86 -2.07 -9.41 -1.11
N LYS A 87 -2.19 -9.32 -2.44
CA LYS A 87 -1.27 -9.95 -3.40
C LYS A 87 -0.50 -8.86 -4.12
N GLY A 88 0.82 -9.01 -4.21
CA GLY A 88 1.68 -8.03 -4.86
C GLY A 88 1.84 -6.74 -4.05
N VAL A 89 1.66 -5.60 -4.72
CA VAL A 89 1.75 -4.26 -4.12
C VAL A 89 0.51 -3.45 -4.48
N TRP A 90 -0.11 -2.88 -3.47
CA TRP A 90 -1.29 -2.01 -3.61
C TRP A 90 -0.94 -0.58 -3.26
N VAL A 91 -1.60 0.37 -3.88
CA VAL A 91 -1.37 1.80 -3.70
C VAL A 91 -2.63 2.52 -3.23
N HIS A 92 -2.44 3.43 -2.28
CA HIS A 92 -3.43 4.41 -1.85
C HIS A 92 -2.80 5.79 -1.89
N VAL A 93 -3.43 6.73 -2.57
CA VAL A 93 -2.97 8.13 -2.68
C VAL A 93 -3.82 9.00 -1.76
N ARG A 94 -3.17 9.76 -0.91
CA ARG A 94 -3.81 10.72 -0.01
C ARG A 94 -3.43 12.15 -0.38
N ASP A 95 -4.41 12.94 -0.78
CA ASP A 95 -4.23 14.32 -1.26
C ASP A 95 -3.85 15.32 -0.16
N THR A 96 -4.05 14.95 1.11
CA THR A 96 -3.68 15.81 2.25
C THR A 96 -2.38 15.34 2.86
N SER A 97 -1.41 16.24 2.93
CA SER A 97 -0.09 15.91 3.46
C SER A 97 -0.14 15.57 4.94
N TRP A 98 0.43 14.45 5.26
CA TRP A 98 0.69 14.01 6.63
C TRP A 98 1.88 14.78 7.24
N SER A 99 2.76 15.29 6.43
CA SER A 99 4.04 15.89 6.86
C SER A 99 4.25 17.34 6.44
N SER A 100 3.57 17.83 5.40
CA SER A 100 3.75 19.19 4.92
C SER A 100 2.60 19.60 3.99
N PRO A 101 2.06 20.81 4.09
CA PRO A 101 1.11 21.30 3.09
C PRO A 101 1.77 21.29 1.71
N ASN A 102 1.04 20.82 0.71
CA ASN A 102 1.46 20.68 -0.70
C ASN A 102 2.32 19.44 -1.04
N VAL A 103 2.45 18.44 -0.17
CA VAL A 103 3.09 17.17 -0.49
C VAL A 103 2.05 16.06 -0.49
N THR A 104 1.85 15.36 -1.58
CA THR A 104 0.97 14.18 -1.64
C THR A 104 1.66 12.98 -1.01
N THR A 105 0.96 12.26 -0.13
CA THR A 105 1.49 11.03 0.45
C THR A 105 0.89 9.83 -0.27
N VAL A 106 1.75 8.97 -0.78
CA VAL A 106 1.43 7.68 -1.41
C VAL A 106 1.76 6.58 -0.43
N PHE A 107 0.77 5.77 -0.09
CA PHE A 107 0.94 4.60 0.77
C PHE A 107 0.98 3.34 -0.09
N LEU A 108 1.92 2.45 0.20
CA LEU A 108 2.08 1.16 -0.46
C LEU A 108 1.96 0.03 0.55
N ASP A 109 0.97 -0.82 0.34
CA ASP A 109 0.79 -2.06 1.08
C ASP A 109 1.35 -3.23 0.27
N THR A 110 2.18 -4.04 0.88
CA THR A 110 2.83 -5.15 0.21
C THR A 110 2.31 -6.50 0.68
N GLU A 111 2.35 -7.47 -0.21
CA GLU A 111 2.18 -8.87 0.16
C GLU A 111 3.23 -9.27 1.20
N GLY A 112 2.81 -10.04 2.21
CA GLY A 112 3.71 -10.47 3.27
C GLY A 112 4.74 -11.49 2.79
N PHE A 113 5.97 -11.38 3.32
CA PHE A 113 7.07 -12.31 3.08
C PHE A 113 6.80 -13.67 3.75
N GLU A 114 7.49 -14.70 3.29
CA GLU A 114 7.42 -16.06 3.84
C GLU A 114 6.02 -16.69 3.76
N GLY A 115 5.17 -16.21 2.86
CA GLY A 115 3.87 -16.84 2.59
C GLY A 115 4.04 -18.22 1.97
N THR A 116 3.17 -19.18 2.36
CA THR A 116 3.23 -20.56 1.86
C THR A 116 3.10 -20.62 0.34
N GLY A 117 4.00 -21.37 -0.31
CA GLY A 117 3.95 -21.64 -1.76
C GLY A 117 4.56 -20.53 -2.64
N LYS A 118 5.30 -19.58 -2.08
CA LYS A 118 6.04 -18.56 -2.82
C LYS A 118 7.51 -18.93 -2.95
N ALA A 119 8.13 -18.47 -4.05
CA ALA A 119 9.58 -18.50 -4.19
C ALA A 119 10.20 -17.27 -3.50
N ALA A 120 11.34 -17.44 -2.85
CA ALA A 120 12.10 -16.35 -2.22
C ALA A 120 12.35 -15.18 -3.18
N VAL A 121 12.66 -15.46 -4.43
CA VAL A 121 12.88 -14.48 -5.52
C VAL A 121 11.67 -13.52 -5.71
N TYR A 122 10.46 -13.96 -5.40
CA TYR A 122 9.27 -13.11 -5.48
C TYR A 122 9.26 -12.08 -4.34
N ASP A 123 9.54 -12.53 -3.13
CA ASP A 123 9.61 -11.66 -1.95
C ASP A 123 10.77 -10.65 -2.10
N ASP A 124 11.93 -11.07 -2.64
CA ASP A 124 13.06 -10.20 -2.94
C ASP A 124 12.68 -9.06 -3.91
N ARG A 125 11.84 -9.34 -4.89
CA ARG A 125 11.37 -8.32 -5.85
C ARG A 125 10.44 -7.30 -5.21
N ILE A 126 9.53 -7.73 -4.35
CA ILE A 126 8.65 -6.82 -3.60
C ILE A 126 9.50 -5.96 -2.65
N PHE A 127 10.46 -6.57 -1.95
CA PHE A 127 11.37 -5.84 -1.08
C PHE A 127 12.19 -4.80 -1.86
N ALA A 128 12.84 -5.21 -2.95
CA ALA A 128 13.67 -4.32 -3.77
C ALA A 128 12.85 -3.15 -4.36
N PHE A 129 11.65 -3.43 -4.87
CA PHE A 129 10.75 -2.40 -5.36
C PHE A 129 10.42 -1.39 -4.26
N SER A 130 9.99 -1.87 -3.10
CA SER A 130 9.61 -1.02 -1.97
C SER A 130 10.79 -0.19 -1.47
N ALA A 131 11.97 -0.79 -1.32
CA ALA A 131 13.17 -0.12 -0.85
C ALA A 131 13.67 0.97 -1.81
N LEU A 132 13.51 0.76 -3.14
CA LEU A 132 13.95 1.72 -4.15
C LEU A 132 13.05 2.94 -4.25
N ILE A 133 11.74 2.80 -4.04
CA ILE A 133 10.78 3.90 -4.27
C ILE A 133 10.29 4.57 -2.98
N ALA A 134 10.44 3.94 -1.82
CA ALA A 134 9.98 4.48 -0.56
C ALA A 134 10.83 5.66 -0.08
N SER A 135 10.17 6.75 0.32
CA SER A 135 10.77 7.80 1.13
C SER A 135 10.88 7.37 2.59
N VAL A 136 9.89 6.57 3.03
CA VAL A 136 9.84 5.94 4.35
C VAL A 136 9.49 4.46 4.17
N LEU A 137 10.40 3.59 4.58
CA LEU A 137 10.18 2.15 4.59
C LEU A 137 9.85 1.69 6.00
N VAL A 138 8.65 1.13 6.18
CA VAL A 138 8.17 0.59 7.45
C VAL A 138 8.32 -0.93 7.41
N TYR A 139 9.24 -1.46 8.21
CA TYR A 139 9.40 -2.91 8.36
C TYR A 139 8.56 -3.38 9.56
N ASN A 140 7.39 -3.97 9.28
CA ASN A 140 6.44 -4.42 10.29
C ASN A 140 6.73 -5.87 10.70
N LEU A 141 7.34 -6.02 11.87
CA LEU A 141 7.70 -7.31 12.46
C LEU A 141 6.69 -7.72 13.53
N VAL A 142 6.43 -9.01 13.64
CA VAL A 142 5.53 -9.60 14.66
C VAL A 142 6.31 -9.92 15.94
N GLU A 143 7.62 -10.11 15.83
CA GLU A 143 8.54 -10.51 16.90
C GLU A 143 9.68 -9.51 17.06
N THR A 144 10.59 -9.78 17.99
CA THR A 144 11.84 -9.03 18.14
C THR A 144 12.67 -9.10 16.86
N ILE A 145 13.32 -7.99 16.52
CA ILE A 145 14.26 -7.94 15.39
C ILE A 145 15.32 -9.01 15.57
N ARG A 146 15.41 -9.94 14.64
CA ARG A 146 16.44 -10.98 14.59
C ARG A 146 17.56 -10.52 13.68
N GLU A 147 18.76 -11.08 13.87
CA GLU A 147 19.92 -10.79 13.01
C GLU A 147 19.63 -11.07 11.52
N ALA A 148 18.78 -12.07 11.23
CA ALA A 148 18.35 -12.39 9.87
C ALA A 148 17.35 -11.39 9.25
N ASP A 149 16.85 -10.45 10.03
CA ASP A 149 15.89 -9.43 9.59
C ASP A 149 16.60 -8.11 9.18
N ILE A 150 17.91 -8.04 9.34
CA ILE A 150 18.80 -6.91 9.01
C ILE A 150 19.66 -7.25 7.79
#